data_b68dc74cf9bf9c933125a15944b72717
#
_entry.id   b68dc74cf9bf9c933125a15944b72717
#
_cell.length_a   1.000
_cell.length_b   1.000
_cell.length_c   1.000
_cell.angle_alpha   90.00
_cell.angle_beta   90.00
_cell.angle_gamma   90.00
#
_symmetry.space_group_name_H-M   'P 1'
#
loop_
_entity.id
_entity.type
_entity.pdbx_description
1 polymer ?
#
loop_
_entity_poly.entity_id
_entity_poly.type
_entity_poly.pdbx_seq_one_letter_code
_entity_poly.pdbx_strand_id
1 'polypeptide(L)' 'MRYTYEVKGNDGENKTLYAMSYKKFLRKLQTEFKTGEKVEVRYKNKKGHDLVKYVKIKATRD' A
#
# COMPACT_ATOMS: atom_id res chain seq x y z
N MET A 1 -11.20 -4.32 -12.37
CA MET A 1 -10.11 -5.22 -12.02
C MET A 1 -9.46 -4.76 -10.72
N ARG A 2 -9.33 -5.67 -9.77
CA ARG A 2 -8.74 -5.34 -8.47
C ARG A 2 -7.27 -5.75 -8.43
N TYR A 3 -6.47 -4.90 -7.84
CA TYR A 3 -5.07 -5.23 -7.60
C TYR A 3 -4.89 -5.60 -6.14
N THR A 4 -4.03 -6.58 -5.91
CA THR A 4 -3.70 -7.02 -4.55
C THR A 4 -2.38 -6.39 -4.15
N TYR A 5 -2.37 -5.77 -2.98
CA TYR A 5 -1.17 -5.14 -2.43
C TYR A 5 -0.85 -5.76 -1.09
N GLU A 6 0.39 -6.21 -0.92
CA GLU A 6 0.87 -6.71 0.36
C GLU A 6 1.69 -5.61 1.01
N VAL A 7 1.32 -5.23 2.22
CA VAL A 7 1.94 -4.11 2.92
C VAL A 7 2.59 -4.61 4.20
N LYS A 8 3.85 -4.26 4.38
CA LYS A 8 4.59 -4.59 5.59
C LYS A 8 4.90 -3.31 6.35
N GLY A 9 4.37 -3.19 7.55
CA GLY A 9 4.61 -2.02 8.39
C GLY A 9 5.95 -2.07 9.12
N ASN A 10 6.29 -0.96 9.76
CA ASN A 10 7.54 -0.84 10.49
C ASN A 10 7.65 -1.82 11.67
N ASP A 11 6.54 -2.19 12.22
CA ASP A 11 6.48 -3.14 13.35
C ASP A 11 6.48 -4.60 12.91
N GLY A 12 6.65 -4.84 11.61
CA GLY A 12 6.63 -6.19 11.06
C GLY A 12 5.24 -6.72 10.77
N GLU A 13 4.22 -5.91 10.96
CA GLU A 13 2.86 -6.31 10.69
C GLU A 13 2.61 -6.36 9.18
N ASN A 14 2.01 -7.47 8.72
CA ASN A 14 1.68 -7.65 7.31
C ASN A 14 0.19 -7.54 7.10
N LYS A 15 -0.21 -6.75 6.10
CA LYS A 15 -1.61 -6.61 5.72
C LYS A 15 -1.77 -6.74 4.22
N THR A 16 -2.86 -7.36 3.80
CA THR A 16 -3.20 -7.47 2.39
C THR A 16 -4.34 -6.51 2.10
N LEU A 17 -4.14 -5.62 1.14
CA LEU A 17 -5.13 -4.64 0.76
C LEU A 17 -5.52 -4.83 -0.70
N TYR A 18 -6.77 -4.54 -1.02
CA TYR A 18 -7.29 -4.64 -2.38
C TYR A 18 -7.77 -3.27 -2.82
N ALA A 19 -7.41 -2.89 -4.02
CA ALA A 19 -7.87 -1.61 -4.57
C ALA A 19 -7.94 -1.68 -6.08
N MET A 20 -8.82 -0.86 -6.65
CA MET A 20 -9.00 -0.83 -8.10
C MET A 20 -7.95 0.04 -8.78
N SER A 21 -7.28 0.91 -8.02
CA SER A 21 -6.23 1.75 -8.56
C SER A 21 -5.21 2.05 -7.46
N TYR A 22 -4.03 2.48 -7.88
CA TYR A 22 -2.98 2.85 -6.94
C TYR A 22 -3.41 4.02 -6.04
N LYS A 23 -4.14 4.96 -6.61
CA LYS A 23 -4.66 6.10 -5.87
C LYS A 23 -5.58 5.68 -4.74
N LYS A 24 -6.49 4.76 -5.02
CA LYS A 24 -7.40 4.23 -4.01
C LYS A 24 -6.66 3.41 -2.97
N PHE A 25 -5.62 2.69 -3.40
CA PHE A 25 -4.77 1.94 -2.49
C PHE A 25 -4.08 2.87 -1.49
N LEU A 26 -3.56 4.01 -1.95
CA LEU A 26 -2.90 4.96 -1.06
C LEU A 26 -3.86 5.51 -0.01
N ARG A 27 -5.11 5.73 -0.36
CA ARG A 27 -6.12 6.16 0.60
C ARG A 27 -6.36 5.10 1.67
N LYS A 28 -6.41 3.85 1.27
CA LYS A 28 -6.56 2.75 2.23
C LYS A 28 -5.36 2.66 3.16
N LEU A 29 -4.16 2.86 2.62
CA LEU A 29 -2.96 2.89 3.45
C LEU A 29 -3.05 3.93 4.55
N GLN A 30 -3.52 5.12 4.22
CA GLN A 30 -3.64 6.20 5.19
C GLN A 30 -4.64 5.88 6.30
N THR A 31 -5.61 5.03 6.00
CA THR A 31 -6.59 4.58 6.98
C THR A 31 -6.03 3.48 7.88
N GLU A 32 -5.24 2.58 7.31
CA GLU A 32 -4.75 1.40 8.00
C GLU A 32 -3.47 1.66 8.80
N PHE A 33 -2.69 2.64 8.40
CA PHE A 33 -1.41 2.94 9.04
C PHE A 33 -1.35 4.39 9.47
N LYS A 34 -0.48 4.67 10.44
CA LYS A 34 -0.33 6.02 10.95
C LYS A 34 0.45 6.90 9.99
N THR A 35 0.09 8.18 9.97
CA THR A 35 0.80 9.18 9.18
C THR A 35 2.26 9.24 9.60
N GLY A 36 3.15 9.29 8.61
CA GLY A 36 4.58 9.37 8.85
C GLY A 36 5.29 8.03 8.88
N GLU A 37 4.55 6.92 8.90
CA GLU A 37 5.16 5.61 8.83
C GLU A 37 5.66 5.30 7.42
N LYS A 38 6.75 4.56 7.36
CA LYS A 38 7.25 4.02 6.11
C LYS A 38 6.85 2.56 6.02
N VAL A 39 6.23 2.19 4.91
CA VAL A 39 5.78 0.82 4.71
C VAL A 39 6.36 0.27 3.42
N GLU A 40 6.58 -1.05 3.40
CA GLU A 40 6.99 -1.75 2.19
C GLU A 40 5.74 -2.29 1.51
N VAL A 41 5.59 -1.96 0.23
CA VAL A 41 4.43 -2.39 -0.55
C VAL A 41 4.90 -3.32 -1.65
N ARG A 42 4.30 -4.51 -1.70
CA ARG A 42 4.55 -5.48 -2.76
C ARG A 42 3.28 -5.68 -3.56
N TYR A 43 3.40 -5.64 -4.87
CA TYR A 43 2.26 -5.87 -5.73
C TYR A 43 2.70 -6.40 -7.08
N LYS A 44 1.73 -6.97 -7.80
CA LYS A 44 1.97 -7.44 -9.17
C LYS A 44 1.37 -6.47 -10.16
N ASN A 45 2.12 -6.17 -11.22
CA ASN A 45 1.58 -5.36 -12.30
C ASN A 45 0.76 -6.23 -13.25
N LYS A 46 0.23 -5.61 -14.30
CA LYS A 46 -0.61 -6.32 -15.27
C LYS A 46 0.13 -7.45 -15.98
N LYS A 47 1.44 -7.36 -16.05
CA LYS A 47 2.27 -8.37 -16.70
C LYS A 47 2.66 -9.51 -15.77
N GLY A 48 2.24 -9.44 -14.51
CA GLY A 48 2.55 -10.47 -13.55
C GLY A 48 3.91 -10.33 -12.87
N HIS A 49 4.57 -9.20 -13.06
CA HIS A 49 5.86 -8.96 -12.42
C HIS A 49 5.65 -8.44 -10.99
N ASP A 50 6.42 -8.97 -10.06
CA ASP A 50 6.39 -8.50 -8.69
C ASP A 50 7.17 -7.19 -8.56
N LEU A 51 6.54 -6.20 -7.98
CA LEU A 51 7.14 -4.91 -7.74
C LEU A 51 7.14 -4.61 -6.25
N VAL A 52 8.22 -3.96 -5.80
CA VAL A 52 8.35 -3.55 -4.39
C VAL A 52 8.60 -2.06 -4.35
N LYS A 53 7.81 -1.36 -3.53
CA LYS A 53 7.98 0.08 -3.32
C LYS A 53 7.95 0.40 -1.84
N TYR A 54 8.71 1.40 -1.46
CA TYR A 54 8.67 1.93 -0.11
C TYR A 54 7.87 3.22 -0.14
N VAL A 55 6.82 3.27 0.65
CA VAL A 55 5.89 4.40 0.64
C VAL A 55 5.85 5.02 2.03
N LYS A 56 5.99 6.34 2.08
CA LYS A 56 5.80 7.07 3.33
C LYS A 56 4.36 7.54 3.38
N ILE A 57 3.68 7.23 4.46
CA ILE A 57 2.27 7.57 4.60
C ILE A 57 2.14 9.04 4.95
N LYS A 58 1.40 9.77 4.12
CA LYS A 58 1.15 11.19 4.31
C LYS A 58 -0.26 11.42 4.80
N ALA A 59 -0.44 12.51 5.52
CA ALA A 59 -1.78 12.89 5.95
C ALA A 59 -2.67 13.16 4.74
N THR A 60 -3.91 12.66 4.80
CA THR A 60 -4.86 12.91 3.73
C THR A 60 -5.43 14.32 3.88
N ARG A 61 -5.36 15.07 2.81
CA ARG A 61 -6.05 16.36 2.72
C ARG A 61 -7.11 16.25 1.66
N ASP A 62 -8.30 16.46 2.06
CA ASP A 62 -9.41 16.51 1.12
C ASP A 62 -9.80 17.94 0.82
#